data_086049040c038b168b82ea16d3681174
#
_entry.id   086049040c038b168b82ea16d3681174
#
_cell.length_a   1.000
_cell.length_b   1.000
_cell.length_c   1.000
_cell.angle_alpha   90.00
_cell.angle_beta   90.00
_cell.angle_gamma   90.00
#
_symmetry.space_group_name_H-M   'P 1'
#
loop_
_entity.id
_entity.type
_entity.pdbx_description
1 polymer ?
#
loop_
_entity_poly.entity_id
_entity_poly.type
_entity_poly.pdbx_seq_one_letter_code
_entity_poly.pdbx_strand_id
1 'polypeptide(L)'
;RGGLETEYLSEEWFRLMEAAVDEAKKLGMDVWFYDENGWPSGFAGGELLKEGNYVAYLELKEESAYSADAFASYVLVGQEYRRVAEEQGETVYYNIYICYNHSYVDLLDPEVTRQFISSTHEKYYERFKEEFGKTVAGFFTDEPQYFREALPWSKVIPSEFRKAYGYDVADGLICLFKSSDGAFAFRNDFWKLVSRLFVENYQKQVYDWCNAHGCLCTGHTIEETSLYGQMMCCAGVMPYYEYLHIPGIDWLTNFVYNEVSP
;
A
#
# COMPACT_ATOMS: atom_id res chain seq x y z
N ARG A 1 16.24 6.01 -10.90
CA ARG A 1 17.12 6.88 -10.08
C ARG A 1 18.03 7.67 -10.99
N GLY A 2 18.17 8.98 -10.75
CA GLY A 2 19.17 9.77 -11.46
C GLY A 2 20.58 9.23 -11.22
N GLY A 3 21.35 8.99 -12.29
CA GLY A 3 22.73 8.54 -12.22
C GLY A 3 22.96 7.03 -12.22
N LEU A 4 21.92 6.20 -12.17
CA LEU A 4 22.06 4.76 -12.39
C LEU A 4 21.93 4.46 -13.89
N GLU A 5 23.02 4.00 -14.52
CA GLU A 5 23.05 3.68 -15.95
C GLU A 5 22.58 2.25 -16.24
N THR A 6 22.74 1.33 -15.28
CA THR A 6 22.34 -0.07 -15.44
C THR A 6 20.82 -0.23 -15.35
N GLU A 7 20.23 -0.83 -16.35
CA GLU A 7 18.79 -1.13 -16.39
C GLU A 7 18.43 -2.13 -15.28
N TYR A 8 17.37 -1.80 -14.52
CA TYR A 8 16.89 -2.61 -13.41
C TYR A 8 16.48 -4.02 -13.87
N LEU A 9 16.92 -5.04 -13.13
CA LEU A 9 16.68 -6.47 -13.39
C LEU A 9 17.15 -6.96 -14.78
N SER A 10 18.03 -6.20 -15.45
CA SER A 10 18.70 -6.66 -16.67
C SER A 10 19.79 -7.71 -16.36
N GLU A 11 20.31 -8.38 -17.39
CA GLU A 11 21.45 -9.30 -17.23
C GLU A 11 22.68 -8.60 -16.64
N GLU A 12 22.91 -7.33 -17.00
CA GLU A 12 23.99 -6.55 -16.41
C GLU A 12 23.75 -6.27 -14.93
N TRP A 13 22.52 -5.93 -14.55
CA TRP A 13 22.12 -5.79 -13.15
C TRP A 13 22.44 -7.04 -12.35
N PHE A 14 21.99 -8.20 -12.81
CA PHE A 14 22.22 -9.46 -12.11
C PHE A 14 23.69 -9.85 -12.05
N ARG A 15 24.47 -9.58 -13.09
CA ARG A 15 25.93 -9.80 -13.06
C ARG A 15 26.63 -8.96 -11.98
N LEU A 16 26.17 -7.72 -11.76
CA LEU A 16 26.69 -6.87 -10.68
C LEU A 16 26.26 -7.39 -9.30
N MET A 17 25.02 -7.86 -9.17
CA MET A 17 24.54 -8.49 -7.94
C MET A 17 25.30 -9.80 -7.65
N GLU A 18 25.59 -10.63 -8.64
CA GLU A 18 26.41 -11.84 -8.50
C GLU A 18 27.79 -11.50 -7.95
N ALA A 19 28.46 -10.49 -8.50
CA ALA A 19 29.76 -10.06 -8.00
C ALA A 19 29.72 -9.60 -6.54
N ALA A 20 28.65 -8.90 -6.14
CA ALA A 20 28.45 -8.46 -4.75
C ALA A 20 28.19 -9.65 -3.81
N VAL A 21 27.33 -10.60 -4.20
CA VAL A 21 27.06 -11.82 -3.43
C VAL A 21 28.30 -12.69 -3.28
N ASP A 22 29.07 -12.88 -4.35
CA ASP A 22 30.33 -13.65 -4.34
C ASP A 22 31.37 -13.05 -3.40
N GLU A 23 31.47 -11.71 -3.37
CA GLU A 23 32.41 -11.04 -2.47
C GLU A 23 31.93 -11.09 -1.01
N ALA A 24 30.64 -10.88 -0.77
CA ALA A 24 30.04 -11.02 0.57
C ALA A 24 30.29 -12.42 1.14
N LYS A 25 30.12 -13.46 0.31
CA LYS A 25 30.39 -14.86 0.68
C LYS A 25 31.83 -15.09 1.13
N LYS A 26 32.81 -14.51 0.43
CA LYS A 26 34.24 -14.59 0.81
C LYS A 26 34.53 -13.88 2.13
N LEU A 27 33.82 -12.80 2.38
CA LEU A 27 34.00 -11.98 3.59
C LEU A 27 33.15 -12.46 4.78
N GLY A 28 32.29 -13.46 4.60
CA GLY A 28 31.37 -13.96 5.63
C GLY A 28 30.30 -12.92 6.00
N MET A 29 29.85 -12.14 5.03
CA MET A 29 28.80 -11.12 5.19
C MET A 29 27.47 -11.62 4.62
N ASP A 30 26.37 -11.20 5.25
CA ASP A 30 25.03 -11.39 4.72
C ASP A 30 24.68 -10.32 3.69
N VAL A 31 23.91 -10.71 2.67
CA VAL A 31 23.35 -9.82 1.64
C VAL A 31 21.85 -9.69 1.84
N TRP A 32 21.35 -8.47 1.84
CA TRP A 32 19.93 -8.15 1.77
C TRP A 32 19.65 -7.48 0.44
N PHE A 33 18.73 -8.05 -0.34
CA PHE A 33 18.28 -7.42 -1.56
C PHE A 33 17.25 -6.34 -1.25
N TYR A 34 17.40 -5.17 -1.84
CA TYR A 34 16.37 -4.15 -1.88
C TYR A 34 15.36 -4.55 -2.96
N ASP A 35 14.09 -4.65 -2.59
CA ASP A 35 13.05 -5.23 -3.45
C ASP A 35 12.55 -4.29 -4.55
N GLU A 36 13.17 -3.11 -4.69
CA GLU A 36 12.73 -2.06 -5.59
C GLU A 36 13.93 -1.34 -6.25
N ASN A 37 13.70 -0.68 -7.37
CA ASN A 37 14.65 0.24 -7.99
C ASN A 37 14.40 1.70 -7.63
N GLY A 38 13.18 2.01 -7.25
CA GLY A 38 12.72 3.34 -6.88
C GLY A 38 12.39 3.46 -5.40
N TRP A 39 11.43 4.30 -5.11
CA TRP A 39 10.79 4.50 -3.83
C TRP A 39 9.36 4.99 -4.07
N PRO A 40 8.38 4.55 -3.26
CA PRO A 40 8.44 3.47 -2.27
C PRO A 40 8.41 2.07 -2.91
N SER A 41 8.61 1.01 -2.12
CA SER A 41 8.52 -0.38 -2.60
C SER A 41 7.12 -0.75 -3.08
N GLY A 42 7.05 -1.63 -4.10
CA GLY A 42 5.78 -2.23 -4.54
C GLY A 42 5.43 -2.06 -6.03
N PHE A 43 6.16 -1.24 -6.81
CA PHE A 43 5.81 -0.97 -8.22
C PHE A 43 6.83 -1.50 -9.25
N ALA A 44 7.84 -2.25 -8.80
CA ALA A 44 8.84 -2.93 -9.62
C ALA A 44 9.54 -1.98 -10.63
N GLY A 45 10.07 -0.85 -10.14
CA GLY A 45 10.74 0.14 -10.99
C GLY A 45 9.81 0.82 -11.99
N GLY A 46 8.50 0.72 -11.81
CA GLY A 46 7.47 1.26 -12.71
C GLY A 46 6.87 0.24 -13.67
N GLU A 47 7.33 -1.02 -13.68
CA GLU A 47 6.79 -2.04 -14.58
C GLU A 47 5.28 -2.27 -14.34
N LEU A 48 4.85 -2.32 -13.09
CA LEU A 48 3.46 -2.55 -12.76
C LEU A 48 2.54 -1.39 -13.15
N LEU A 49 3.08 -0.18 -13.29
CA LEU A 49 2.33 0.99 -13.77
C LEU A 49 1.93 0.85 -15.25
N LYS A 50 2.74 0.15 -16.04
CA LYS A 50 2.45 -0.10 -17.47
C LYS A 50 1.22 -1.00 -17.64
N GLU A 51 0.91 -1.82 -16.64
CA GLU A 51 -0.27 -2.70 -16.60
C GLU A 51 -1.55 -1.98 -16.11
N GLY A 52 -1.45 -0.68 -15.76
CA GLY A 52 -2.60 0.10 -15.31
C GLY A 52 -2.97 -0.11 -13.83
N ASN A 53 -2.08 -0.65 -13.03
CA ASN A 53 -2.29 -0.95 -11.59
C ASN A 53 -2.20 0.31 -10.71
N TYR A 54 -2.79 1.41 -11.13
CA TYR A 54 -2.68 2.70 -10.44
C TYR A 54 -3.35 2.72 -9.09
N VAL A 55 -2.70 3.35 -8.12
CA VAL A 55 -3.30 3.61 -6.81
C VAL A 55 -4.51 4.52 -6.97
N ALA A 56 -5.61 4.14 -6.30
CA ALA A 56 -6.86 4.88 -6.33
C ALA A 56 -7.11 5.61 -5.00
N TYR A 57 -7.88 6.69 -5.06
CA TYR A 57 -8.29 7.47 -3.90
C TYR A 57 -9.68 8.09 -4.12
N LEU A 58 -10.30 8.53 -3.02
CA LEU A 58 -11.61 9.16 -3.03
C LEU A 58 -11.49 10.69 -3.00
N GLU A 59 -12.28 11.35 -3.82
CA GLU A 59 -12.45 12.81 -3.84
C GLU A 59 -13.92 13.16 -3.67
N LEU A 60 -14.23 14.08 -2.72
CA LEU A 60 -15.57 14.64 -2.56
C LEU A 60 -15.66 15.98 -3.29
N LYS A 61 -16.71 16.14 -4.11
CA LYS A 61 -17.08 17.44 -4.71
C LYS A 61 -18.49 17.82 -4.29
N GLU A 62 -18.64 19.10 -3.91
CA GLU A 62 -19.93 19.72 -3.69
C GLU A 62 -20.34 20.40 -5.00
N GLU A 63 -21.40 19.93 -5.63
CA GLU A 63 -21.83 20.35 -6.96
C GLU A 63 -23.32 20.70 -6.97
N SER A 64 -23.76 21.53 -7.93
CA SER A 64 -25.15 21.94 -8.06
C SER A 64 -26.05 20.91 -8.74
N ALA A 65 -25.48 19.77 -9.16
CA ALA A 65 -26.19 18.70 -9.85
C ALA A 65 -25.70 17.33 -9.39
N TYR A 66 -26.60 16.33 -9.50
CA TYR A 66 -26.23 14.92 -9.43
C TYR A 66 -25.26 14.57 -10.55
N SER A 67 -24.27 13.73 -10.26
CA SER A 67 -23.35 13.22 -11.26
C SER A 67 -23.45 11.71 -11.41
N ALA A 68 -23.81 11.26 -12.62
CA ALA A 68 -23.83 9.83 -12.94
C ALA A 68 -22.42 9.20 -13.00
N ASP A 69 -21.37 10.02 -13.14
CA ASP A 69 -19.97 9.59 -13.14
C ASP A 69 -19.40 9.43 -11.74
N ALA A 70 -20.09 9.93 -10.70
CA ALA A 70 -19.70 9.73 -9.33
C ALA A 70 -19.93 8.28 -8.88
N PHE A 71 -19.01 7.74 -8.09
CA PHE A 71 -19.19 6.42 -7.47
C PHE A 71 -20.36 6.40 -6.49
N ALA A 72 -20.56 7.50 -5.77
CA ALA A 72 -21.73 7.69 -4.88
C ALA A 72 -22.08 9.17 -4.78
N SER A 73 -23.37 9.47 -4.73
CA SER A 73 -23.90 10.81 -4.60
C SER A 73 -24.84 10.90 -3.39
N TYR A 74 -24.80 12.02 -2.68
CA TYR A 74 -25.62 12.25 -1.49
C TYR A 74 -26.24 13.64 -1.53
N VAL A 75 -27.35 13.77 -0.81
CA VAL A 75 -28.00 15.04 -0.50
C VAL A 75 -28.14 15.19 1.01
N LEU A 76 -28.13 16.43 1.50
CA LEU A 76 -28.34 16.72 2.93
C LEU A 76 -29.83 16.94 3.21
N VAL A 77 -30.42 16.06 4.00
CA VAL A 77 -31.84 16.14 4.42
C VAL A 77 -31.89 16.42 5.93
N GLY A 78 -32.17 17.64 6.31
CA GLY A 78 -32.07 18.06 7.71
C GLY A 78 -30.60 18.08 8.17
N GLN A 79 -30.19 17.12 8.99
CA GLN A 79 -28.80 16.96 9.46
C GLN A 79 -28.15 15.66 8.99
N GLU A 80 -28.85 14.89 8.14
CA GLU A 80 -28.39 13.59 7.68
C GLU A 80 -28.07 13.60 6.18
N TYR A 81 -27.01 12.93 5.80
CA TYR A 81 -26.64 12.69 4.40
C TYR A 81 -27.35 11.42 3.92
N ARG A 82 -28.13 11.56 2.84
CA ARG A 82 -28.84 10.45 2.22
C ARG A 82 -28.28 10.18 0.83
N ARG A 83 -27.88 8.94 0.57
CA ARG A 83 -27.45 8.49 -0.75
C ARG A 83 -28.59 8.59 -1.76
N VAL A 84 -28.28 9.07 -2.96
CA VAL A 84 -29.22 9.17 -4.09
C VAL A 84 -28.61 8.51 -5.32
N ALA A 85 -29.49 7.98 -6.19
CA ALA A 85 -29.12 7.31 -7.42
C ALA A 85 -29.51 8.09 -8.69
N GLU A 86 -30.17 9.24 -8.50
CA GLU A 86 -30.66 10.10 -9.58
C GLU A 86 -30.82 11.53 -9.06
N GLU A 87 -31.04 12.46 -9.99
CA GLU A 87 -31.33 13.87 -9.72
C GLU A 87 -32.58 14.01 -8.81
N GLN A 88 -32.46 14.77 -7.72
CA GLN A 88 -33.54 14.97 -6.73
C GLN A 88 -34.09 16.41 -6.72
N GLY A 89 -33.59 17.30 -7.59
CA GLY A 89 -33.97 18.71 -7.60
C GLY A 89 -33.38 19.51 -6.45
N GLU A 90 -32.35 19.01 -5.78
CA GLU A 90 -31.65 19.70 -4.70
C GLU A 90 -30.65 20.73 -5.25
N THR A 91 -30.26 21.67 -4.42
CA THR A 91 -29.33 22.74 -4.82
C THR A 91 -27.85 22.35 -4.61
N VAL A 92 -27.61 21.32 -3.80
CA VAL A 92 -26.25 20.83 -3.51
C VAL A 92 -26.25 19.31 -3.46
N TYR A 93 -25.36 18.70 -4.23
CA TYR A 93 -25.02 17.29 -4.22
C TYR A 93 -23.61 17.09 -3.71
N TYR A 94 -23.39 16.07 -2.96
CA TYR A 94 -22.11 15.63 -2.44
C TYR A 94 -21.68 14.40 -3.26
N ASN A 95 -20.98 14.64 -4.35
CA ASN A 95 -20.55 13.61 -5.29
C ASN A 95 -19.17 13.10 -4.92
N ILE A 96 -19.02 11.78 -4.70
CA ILE A 96 -17.74 11.14 -4.39
C ILE A 96 -17.24 10.41 -5.62
N TYR A 97 -16.05 10.77 -6.05
CA TYR A 97 -15.37 10.21 -7.21
C TYR A 97 -14.23 9.30 -6.81
N ILE A 98 -13.99 8.28 -7.62
CA ILE A 98 -12.78 7.48 -7.59
C ILE A 98 -11.78 8.11 -8.55
N CYS A 99 -10.66 8.55 -8.01
CA CYS A 99 -9.57 9.16 -8.76
C CYS A 99 -8.34 8.23 -8.74
N TYR A 100 -7.44 8.40 -9.71
CA TYR A 100 -6.24 7.58 -9.83
C TYR A 100 -4.98 8.45 -9.82
N ASN A 101 -3.98 8.02 -9.06
CA ASN A 101 -2.64 8.58 -9.15
C ASN A 101 -1.75 7.61 -9.93
N HIS A 102 -1.17 8.08 -11.02
CA HIS A 102 -0.40 7.28 -11.97
C HIS A 102 1.08 7.13 -11.60
N SER A 103 1.48 7.60 -10.42
CA SER A 103 2.87 7.51 -9.95
C SER A 103 3.12 6.29 -9.06
N TYR A 104 2.09 5.61 -8.60
CA TYR A 104 2.20 4.47 -7.71
C TYR A 104 1.07 3.45 -7.93
N VAL A 105 1.19 2.28 -7.29
CA VAL A 105 0.31 1.12 -7.50
C VAL A 105 -0.67 0.88 -6.35
N ASP A 106 -1.75 0.14 -6.61
CA ASP A 106 -2.78 -0.22 -5.63
C ASP A 106 -2.37 -1.46 -4.82
N LEU A 107 -1.67 -1.26 -3.70
CA LEU A 107 -1.27 -2.34 -2.79
C LEU A 107 -2.42 -2.93 -1.95
N LEU A 108 -3.63 -2.37 -2.04
CA LEU A 108 -4.82 -2.99 -1.45
C LEU A 108 -5.37 -4.11 -2.34
N ASP A 109 -5.00 -4.16 -3.62
CA ASP A 109 -5.34 -5.23 -4.55
C ASP A 109 -4.32 -6.38 -4.45
N PRO A 110 -4.73 -7.59 -4.02
CA PRO A 110 -3.81 -8.71 -3.86
C PRO A 110 -3.14 -9.17 -5.16
N GLU A 111 -3.75 -8.88 -6.31
CA GLU A 111 -3.18 -9.22 -7.62
C GLU A 111 -1.94 -8.38 -7.93
N VAL A 112 -1.97 -7.10 -7.57
CA VAL A 112 -0.84 -6.19 -7.76
C VAL A 112 0.40 -6.67 -7.00
N THR A 113 0.22 -7.13 -5.77
CA THR A 113 1.33 -7.69 -4.98
C THR A 113 1.84 -9.00 -5.57
N ARG A 114 0.98 -9.88 -6.09
CA ARG A 114 1.44 -11.09 -6.79
C ARG A 114 2.30 -10.74 -8.01
N GLN A 115 1.89 -9.74 -8.79
CA GLN A 115 2.67 -9.25 -9.92
C GLN A 115 4.00 -8.65 -9.46
N PHE A 116 4.01 -7.89 -8.35
CA PHE A 116 5.23 -7.35 -7.75
C PHE A 116 6.22 -8.46 -7.38
N ILE A 117 5.77 -9.47 -6.65
CA ILE A 117 6.59 -10.62 -6.26
C ILE A 117 7.14 -11.33 -7.49
N SER A 118 6.30 -11.59 -8.50
CA SER A 118 6.72 -12.22 -9.75
C SER A 118 7.72 -11.38 -10.55
N SER A 119 7.57 -10.05 -10.53
CA SER A 119 8.43 -9.14 -11.28
C SER A 119 9.77 -8.87 -10.61
N THR A 120 9.90 -9.11 -9.30
CA THR A 120 11.11 -8.80 -8.51
C THR A 120 11.62 -10.04 -7.78
N HIS A 121 10.98 -10.48 -6.72
CA HIS A 121 11.43 -11.55 -5.82
C HIS A 121 11.74 -12.85 -6.56
N GLU A 122 10.84 -13.30 -7.46
CA GLU A 122 11.04 -14.52 -8.26
C GLU A 122 12.28 -14.41 -9.16
N LYS A 123 12.55 -13.23 -9.77
CA LYS A 123 13.73 -13.03 -10.63
C LYS A 123 15.03 -13.12 -9.83
N TYR A 124 15.06 -12.58 -8.61
CA TYR A 124 16.21 -12.76 -7.72
C TYR A 124 16.34 -14.22 -7.28
N TYR A 125 15.24 -14.89 -6.95
CA TYR A 125 15.29 -16.29 -6.55
C TYR A 125 15.77 -17.20 -7.69
N GLU A 126 15.29 -17.01 -8.91
CA GLU A 126 15.77 -17.77 -10.08
C GLU A 126 17.29 -17.71 -10.25
N ARG A 127 17.87 -16.55 -9.93
CA ARG A 127 19.32 -16.32 -10.09
C ARG A 127 20.14 -16.76 -8.87
N PHE A 128 19.64 -16.59 -7.67
CA PHE A 128 20.39 -16.74 -6.42
C PHE A 128 19.87 -17.84 -5.48
N LYS A 129 18.99 -18.72 -5.93
CA LYS A 129 18.31 -19.72 -5.08
C LYS A 129 19.28 -20.55 -4.21
N GLU A 130 20.48 -20.85 -4.68
CA GLU A 130 21.48 -21.63 -3.95
C GLU A 130 22.11 -20.85 -2.77
N GLU A 131 21.96 -19.55 -2.74
CA GLU A 131 22.48 -18.66 -1.71
C GLU A 131 21.41 -18.20 -0.72
N PHE A 132 20.13 -18.41 -1.01
CA PHE A 132 19.04 -18.07 -0.10
C PHE A 132 19.12 -18.87 1.21
N GLY A 133 18.94 -18.18 2.34
CA GLY A 133 19.13 -18.74 3.67
C GLY A 133 20.59 -19.06 4.03
N LYS A 134 21.54 -18.59 3.21
CA LYS A 134 22.99 -18.69 3.43
C LYS A 134 23.60 -17.29 3.37
N THR A 135 24.19 -16.94 2.22
CA THR A 135 24.74 -15.59 1.99
C THR A 135 23.65 -14.56 1.74
N VAL A 136 22.57 -14.94 1.04
CA VAL A 136 21.39 -14.07 0.84
C VAL A 136 20.45 -14.28 2.02
N ALA A 137 20.43 -13.31 2.94
CA ALA A 137 19.57 -13.34 4.12
C ALA A 137 18.10 -13.10 3.77
N GLY A 138 17.81 -12.19 2.82
CA GLY A 138 16.45 -11.89 2.42
C GLY A 138 16.27 -10.58 1.69
N PHE A 139 15.07 -10.03 1.82
CA PHE A 139 14.66 -8.78 1.17
C PHE A 139 14.38 -7.67 2.18
N PHE A 140 14.74 -6.45 1.77
CA PHE A 140 14.37 -5.21 2.44
C PHE A 140 13.30 -4.51 1.62
N THR A 141 12.16 -4.21 2.25
CA THR A 141 11.05 -3.45 1.67
C THR A 141 11.01 -2.05 2.29
N ASP A 142 10.85 -1.03 1.44
CA ASP A 142 11.02 0.37 1.81
C ASP A 142 9.70 1.14 1.67
N GLU A 143 9.07 1.41 2.80
CA GLU A 143 7.91 2.29 2.95
C GLU A 143 6.74 2.02 1.97
N PRO A 144 6.31 0.76 1.76
CA PRO A 144 5.12 0.50 0.97
C PRO A 144 3.92 1.21 1.60
N GLN A 145 3.07 1.79 0.76
CA GLN A 145 1.97 2.63 1.23
C GLN A 145 0.82 2.62 0.23
N TYR A 146 -0.32 3.11 0.63
CA TYR A 146 -1.35 3.57 -0.29
C TYR A 146 -1.24 5.10 -0.48
N PHE A 147 -2.13 5.72 -1.26
CA PHE A 147 -2.02 7.15 -1.55
C PHE A 147 -2.30 8.02 -0.31
N ARG A 148 -1.22 8.55 0.30
CA ARG A 148 -1.25 9.25 1.60
C ARG A 148 -1.84 10.67 1.57
N GLU A 149 -2.01 11.25 0.38
CA GLU A 149 -2.51 12.63 0.24
C GLU A 149 -4.03 12.71 0.18
N ALA A 150 -4.73 11.56 0.14
CA ALA A 150 -6.17 11.47 0.10
C ALA A 150 -6.68 10.17 0.76
N LEU A 151 -8.01 10.02 0.86
CA LEU A 151 -8.61 8.81 1.39
C LEU A 151 -8.37 7.63 0.43
N PRO A 152 -7.78 6.52 0.90
CA PRO A 152 -7.43 5.40 0.05
C PRO A 152 -8.66 4.72 -0.55
N TRP A 153 -8.49 4.22 -1.76
CA TRP A 153 -9.48 3.40 -2.43
C TRP A 153 -8.84 2.25 -3.19
N SER A 154 -9.60 1.19 -3.40
CA SER A 154 -9.27 0.07 -4.27
C SER A 154 -10.54 -0.56 -4.83
N LYS A 155 -10.44 -1.16 -6.02
CA LYS A 155 -11.55 -1.90 -6.64
C LYS A 155 -12.05 -3.09 -5.80
N VAL A 156 -11.23 -3.60 -4.87
CA VAL A 156 -11.61 -4.73 -4.00
C VAL A 156 -12.42 -4.29 -2.78
N ILE A 157 -12.38 -3.01 -2.39
CA ILE A 157 -13.07 -2.51 -1.19
C ILE A 157 -14.56 -2.80 -1.20
N PRO A 158 -15.34 -2.57 -2.26
CA PRO A 158 -16.79 -2.78 -2.20
C PRO A 158 -17.19 -4.23 -1.86
N SER A 159 -16.53 -5.20 -2.47
CA SER A 159 -16.81 -6.62 -2.21
C SER A 159 -16.34 -7.06 -0.84
N GLU A 160 -15.13 -6.67 -0.44
CA GLU A 160 -14.56 -7.04 0.85
C GLU A 160 -15.26 -6.34 2.02
N PHE A 161 -15.73 -5.10 1.83
CA PHE A 161 -16.50 -4.38 2.82
C PHE A 161 -17.87 -5.05 3.06
N ARG A 162 -18.58 -5.39 1.97
CA ARG A 162 -19.85 -6.08 2.05
C ARG A 162 -19.71 -7.46 2.72
N LYS A 163 -18.65 -8.18 2.40
CA LYS A 163 -18.33 -9.48 3.01
C LYS A 163 -18.06 -9.36 4.52
N ALA A 164 -17.34 -8.32 4.94
CA ALA A 164 -16.96 -8.13 6.32
C ALA A 164 -18.09 -7.59 7.21
N TYR A 165 -18.90 -6.66 6.68
CA TYR A 165 -19.85 -5.88 7.48
C TYR A 165 -21.32 -6.05 7.07
N GLY A 166 -21.60 -6.67 5.91
CA GLY A 166 -22.97 -7.01 5.48
C GLY A 166 -23.76 -5.87 4.85
N TYR A 167 -23.16 -4.69 4.64
CA TYR A 167 -23.80 -3.55 3.99
C TYR A 167 -22.94 -2.93 2.89
N ASP A 168 -23.50 -2.03 2.09
CA ASP A 168 -22.80 -1.41 0.98
C ASP A 168 -21.89 -0.27 1.48
N VAL A 169 -20.60 -0.31 1.13
CA VAL A 169 -19.68 0.76 1.49
C VAL A 169 -20.15 2.14 0.99
N ALA A 170 -20.82 2.17 -0.18
CA ALA A 170 -21.36 3.41 -0.75
C ALA A 170 -22.48 4.03 0.10
N ASP A 171 -23.09 3.31 1.04
CA ASP A 171 -24.10 3.90 1.90
C ASP A 171 -23.53 4.83 2.96
N GLY A 172 -22.24 4.65 3.30
CA GLY A 172 -21.56 5.42 4.35
C GLY A 172 -20.37 6.25 3.93
N LEU A 173 -19.93 6.22 2.65
CA LEU A 173 -18.69 6.90 2.23
C LEU A 173 -18.65 8.39 2.57
N ILE A 174 -19.78 9.08 2.54
CA ILE A 174 -19.88 10.49 2.94
C ILE A 174 -19.35 10.72 4.35
N CYS A 175 -19.47 9.74 5.24
CA CYS A 175 -18.99 9.80 6.61
C CYS A 175 -17.46 9.94 6.72
N LEU A 176 -16.71 9.58 5.68
CA LEU A 176 -15.26 9.79 5.66
C LEU A 176 -14.90 11.28 5.52
N PHE A 177 -15.78 12.08 4.90
CA PHE A 177 -15.57 13.49 4.60
C PHE A 177 -16.35 14.43 5.52
N LYS A 178 -17.54 14.00 5.95
CA LYS A 178 -18.48 14.82 6.73
C LYS A 178 -18.82 14.15 8.07
N SER A 179 -19.13 14.96 9.06
CA SER A 179 -19.65 14.45 10.34
C SER A 179 -21.17 14.26 10.25
N SER A 180 -21.65 13.12 10.70
CA SER A 180 -23.08 12.78 10.79
C SER A 180 -23.27 11.72 11.87
N ASP A 181 -24.52 11.44 12.27
CA ASP A 181 -24.81 10.34 13.16
C ASP A 181 -24.33 9.02 12.54
N GLY A 182 -23.69 8.17 13.34
CA GLY A 182 -23.13 6.90 12.87
C GLY A 182 -21.78 7.01 12.12
N ALA A 183 -21.28 8.22 11.82
CA ALA A 183 -20.02 8.40 11.10
C ALA A 183 -18.83 7.69 11.77
N PHE A 184 -18.79 7.65 13.09
CA PHE A 184 -17.71 6.97 13.82
C PHE A 184 -17.72 5.46 13.56
N ALA A 185 -18.88 4.82 13.57
CA ALA A 185 -18.99 3.39 13.31
C ALA A 185 -18.52 3.05 11.88
N PHE A 186 -19.00 3.80 10.88
CA PHE A 186 -18.58 3.61 9.49
C PHE A 186 -17.07 3.81 9.31
N ARG A 187 -16.50 4.89 9.86
CA ARG A 187 -15.05 5.17 9.80
C ARG A 187 -14.25 4.03 10.43
N ASN A 188 -14.69 3.50 11.57
CA ASN A 188 -14.03 2.36 12.21
C ASN A 188 -14.05 1.11 11.31
N ASP A 189 -15.19 0.80 10.69
CA ASP A 189 -15.30 -0.33 9.78
C ASP A 189 -14.41 -0.14 8.54
N PHE A 190 -14.45 1.05 7.93
CA PHE A 190 -13.65 1.37 6.76
C PHE A 190 -12.14 1.24 7.04
N TRP A 191 -11.64 1.88 8.11
CA TRP A 191 -10.22 1.86 8.42
C TRP A 191 -9.73 0.49 8.89
N LYS A 192 -10.55 -0.28 9.59
CA LYS A 192 -10.24 -1.68 9.89
C LYS A 192 -10.10 -2.53 8.63
N LEU A 193 -10.99 -2.32 7.66
CA LEU A 193 -10.88 -3.01 6.39
C LEU A 193 -9.62 -2.62 5.65
N VAL A 194 -9.34 -1.32 5.50
CA VAL A 194 -8.14 -0.83 4.81
C VAL A 194 -6.87 -1.40 5.44
N SER A 195 -6.77 -1.38 6.78
CA SER A 195 -5.65 -1.97 7.52
C SER A 195 -5.49 -3.46 7.20
N ARG A 196 -6.57 -4.22 7.29
CA ARG A 196 -6.57 -5.65 6.98
C ARG A 196 -6.14 -5.93 5.53
N LEU A 197 -6.71 -5.19 4.57
CA LEU A 197 -6.38 -5.37 3.15
C LEU A 197 -4.91 -5.05 2.89
N PHE A 198 -4.38 -3.96 3.43
CA PHE A 198 -2.98 -3.60 3.23
C PHE A 198 -2.03 -4.67 3.80
N VAL A 199 -2.31 -5.14 5.00
CA VAL A 199 -1.48 -6.16 5.65
C VAL A 199 -1.59 -7.50 4.93
N GLU A 200 -2.81 -8.00 4.68
CA GLU A 200 -3.03 -9.33 4.08
C GLU A 200 -2.65 -9.37 2.60
N ASN A 201 -2.95 -8.30 1.86
CA ASN A 201 -2.77 -8.27 0.41
C ASN A 201 -1.37 -7.81 -0.03
N TYR A 202 -0.60 -7.16 0.85
CA TYR A 202 0.78 -6.79 0.56
C TYR A 202 1.75 -7.53 1.48
N GLN A 203 1.91 -7.09 2.72
CA GLN A 203 3.01 -7.54 3.57
C GLN A 203 2.99 -9.03 3.86
N LYS A 204 1.81 -9.58 4.14
CA LYS A 204 1.67 -11.01 4.37
C LYS A 204 2.06 -11.86 3.15
N GLN A 205 1.75 -11.41 1.94
CA GLN A 205 2.14 -12.13 0.73
C GLN A 205 3.67 -12.15 0.57
N VAL A 206 4.35 -11.02 0.80
CA VAL A 206 5.83 -10.94 0.78
C VAL A 206 6.43 -11.84 1.87
N TYR A 207 5.89 -11.79 3.09
CA TYR A 207 6.30 -12.63 4.20
C TYR A 207 6.15 -14.13 3.89
N ASP A 208 4.97 -14.52 3.41
CA ASP A 208 4.68 -15.92 3.07
C ASP A 208 5.60 -16.41 1.95
N TRP A 209 5.87 -15.57 0.96
CA TRP A 209 6.82 -15.90 -0.11
C TRP A 209 8.24 -16.09 0.44
N CYS A 210 8.73 -15.20 1.29
CA CYS A 210 10.06 -15.31 1.91
C CYS A 210 10.18 -16.60 2.74
N ASN A 211 9.16 -16.93 3.53
CA ASN A 211 9.11 -18.19 4.28
C ASN A 211 9.20 -19.41 3.35
N ALA A 212 8.43 -19.43 2.26
CA ALA A 212 8.42 -20.54 1.31
C ALA A 212 9.77 -20.71 0.60
N HIS A 213 10.57 -19.66 0.49
CA HIS A 213 11.87 -19.65 -0.19
C HIS A 213 13.08 -19.66 0.77
N GLY A 214 12.84 -19.84 2.07
CA GLY A 214 13.89 -19.99 3.08
C GLY A 214 14.71 -18.74 3.32
N CYS A 215 14.13 -17.54 3.14
CA CYS A 215 14.76 -16.26 3.40
C CYS A 215 13.89 -15.40 4.32
N LEU A 216 14.42 -14.25 4.73
CA LEU A 216 13.76 -13.33 5.63
C LEU A 216 13.24 -12.09 4.87
N CYS A 217 12.27 -11.39 5.44
CA CYS A 217 11.92 -10.04 5.04
C CYS A 217 12.12 -9.07 6.20
N THR A 218 12.63 -7.90 5.88
CA THR A 218 12.81 -6.75 6.78
C THR A 218 12.35 -5.49 6.07
N GLY A 219 12.20 -4.41 6.79
CA GLY A 219 11.79 -3.13 6.25
C GLY A 219 11.08 -2.30 7.29
N HIS A 220 10.49 -1.21 6.86
CA HIS A 220 9.74 -0.29 7.71
C HIS A 220 8.59 0.34 6.92
N THR A 221 7.68 0.99 7.65
CA THR A 221 6.60 1.78 7.08
C THR A 221 7.01 3.25 7.01
N ILE A 222 6.14 4.09 6.45
CA ILE A 222 6.32 5.54 6.44
C ILE A 222 5.41 6.20 7.50
N GLU A 223 5.76 7.40 7.93
CA GLU A 223 4.95 8.25 8.83
C GLU A 223 4.67 7.61 10.21
N GLU A 224 5.64 6.88 10.77
CA GLU A 224 5.48 6.17 12.05
C GLU A 224 5.32 7.12 13.25
N THR A 225 5.63 8.41 13.08
CA THR A 225 5.68 9.41 14.14
C THR A 225 4.34 9.72 14.81
N SER A 226 3.22 9.42 14.16
CA SER A 226 1.89 9.64 14.72
C SER A 226 0.89 8.59 14.26
N LEU A 227 -0.11 8.29 15.10
CA LEU A 227 -1.21 7.37 14.73
C LEU A 227 -2.00 7.88 13.51
N TYR A 228 -2.12 9.19 13.35
CA TYR A 228 -2.76 9.78 12.18
C TYR A 228 -1.94 9.55 10.91
N GLY A 229 -0.62 9.80 10.95
CA GLY A 229 0.27 9.54 9.84
C GLY A 229 0.25 8.07 9.43
N GLN A 230 0.39 7.17 10.40
CA GLN A 230 0.29 5.72 10.18
C GLN A 230 -1.03 5.33 9.48
N MET A 231 -2.17 5.86 9.99
CA MET A 231 -3.49 5.59 9.42
C MET A 231 -3.56 6.05 7.95
N MET A 232 -3.01 7.23 7.64
CA MET A 232 -3.06 7.80 6.28
C MET A 232 -2.12 7.13 5.27
N CYS A 233 -1.16 6.33 5.71
CA CYS A 233 -0.15 5.72 4.84
C CYS A 233 -0.23 4.19 4.78
N CYS A 234 -0.38 3.53 5.91
CA CYS A 234 -0.30 2.07 6.06
C CYS A 234 -1.36 1.49 7.01
N ALA A 235 -2.33 2.31 7.46
CA ALA A 235 -3.41 1.96 8.38
C ALA A 235 -2.96 1.41 9.75
N GLY A 236 -1.71 1.65 10.11
CA GLY A 236 -1.10 1.27 11.39
C GLY A 236 0.08 0.33 11.22
N VAL A 237 1.17 0.60 11.95
CA VAL A 237 2.44 -0.12 11.79
C VAL A 237 2.44 -1.48 12.50
N MET A 238 1.78 -1.61 13.65
CA MET A 238 1.86 -2.85 14.44
C MET A 238 1.27 -4.08 13.74
N PRO A 239 0.10 -4.02 13.06
CA PRO A 239 -0.38 -5.14 12.27
C PRO A 239 0.54 -5.49 11.09
N TYR A 240 1.21 -4.50 10.51
CA TYR A 240 2.17 -4.70 9.43
C TYR A 240 3.42 -5.44 9.94
N TYR A 241 3.94 -5.06 11.10
CA TYR A 241 5.14 -5.65 11.70
C TYR A 241 4.97 -7.12 12.13
N GLU A 242 3.74 -7.60 12.30
CA GLU A 242 3.46 -9.03 12.51
C GLU A 242 4.01 -9.90 11.37
N TYR A 243 4.09 -9.34 10.15
CA TYR A 243 4.57 -10.02 8.95
C TYR A 243 5.94 -9.52 8.47
N LEU A 244 6.79 -9.06 9.39
CA LEU A 244 8.22 -8.87 9.17
C LEU A 244 9.00 -9.83 10.06
N HIS A 245 10.00 -10.52 9.49
CA HIS A 245 10.92 -11.33 10.30
C HIS A 245 11.80 -10.46 11.19
N ILE A 246 12.18 -9.30 10.67
CA ILE A 246 12.96 -8.29 11.39
C ILE A 246 12.28 -6.94 11.16
N PRO A 247 11.44 -6.47 12.09
CA PRO A 247 10.87 -5.13 12.04
C PRO A 247 11.95 -4.06 12.08
N GLY A 248 11.84 -3.06 11.20
CA GLY A 248 12.77 -1.94 11.10
C GLY A 248 12.08 -0.60 11.36
N ILE A 249 12.89 0.41 11.54
CA ILE A 249 12.49 1.82 11.56
C ILE A 249 13.47 2.64 10.74
N ASP A 250 13.00 3.70 10.09
CA ASP A 250 13.88 4.65 9.44
C ASP A 250 14.34 5.72 10.44
N TRP A 251 15.66 5.90 10.53
CA TRP A 251 16.27 6.87 11.41
C TRP A 251 16.91 8.00 10.62
N LEU A 252 16.12 9.00 10.27
CA LEU A 252 16.54 10.09 9.38
C LEU A 252 17.32 11.20 10.07
N THR A 253 17.32 11.27 11.39
CA THR A 253 17.94 12.36 12.13
C THR A 253 18.74 11.86 13.34
N ASN A 254 19.58 12.74 13.91
CA ASN A 254 20.27 12.49 15.17
C ASN A 254 19.45 12.92 16.41
N PHE A 255 18.20 13.30 16.24
CA PHE A 255 17.29 13.64 17.32
C PHE A 255 16.40 12.46 17.67
N VAL A 256 16.47 12.01 18.92
CA VAL A 256 15.51 11.07 19.50
C VAL A 256 14.39 11.89 20.12
N TYR A 257 13.24 11.90 19.52
CA TYR A 257 12.06 12.43 20.18
C TYR A 257 11.53 11.34 21.12
N ASN A 258 11.40 11.66 22.42
CA ASN A 258 10.89 10.72 23.44
C ASN A 258 9.49 10.15 23.12
N GLU A 259 8.80 10.74 22.17
CA GLU A 259 7.45 10.37 21.71
C GLU A 259 7.46 9.27 20.64
N VAL A 260 8.64 8.92 20.10
CA VAL A 260 8.81 8.00 18.97
C VAL A 260 9.70 6.80 19.34
N SER A 261 10.10 6.70 20.57
CA SER A 261 10.82 5.49 21.02
C SER A 261 9.84 4.32 21.06
N PRO A 262 10.11 3.23 20.31
CA PRO A 262 9.31 2.02 20.39
C PRO A 262 9.36 1.41 21.79
#